data_e9b51e14d4579563cb46e011e00bf093
#
_entry.id   e9b51e14d4579563cb46e011e00bf093
#
_cell.length_a   1.000
_cell.length_b   1.000
_cell.length_c   1.000
_cell.angle_alpha   90.00
_cell.angle_beta   90.00
_cell.angle_gamma   90.00
#
_symmetry.space_group_name_H-M   'P 1'
#
loop_
_entity.id
_entity.type
_entity.pdbx_description
1 polymer ?
#
loop_
_entity_poly.entity_id
_entity_poly.type
_entity_poly.pdbx_seq_one_letter_code
_entity_poly.pdbx_strand_id
1 'polypeptide(L)'
;KKWYLLAPAIIIAVVLSVYISAFIEKKLGKKYIQKAKEKLGAMPNLKIVLITASYGKTSIKNYLKTLLDESYKTYASPRSVNTLMGLVADINDNLADNTQIYIAEAGARAKGDIAEIAQLLNPHCVIIGQIGDAHIEYFKSIDAVRATKLEALQSARLEHIVAHSSTGLSDEEKCVIYDKNVKNVKASLDGLSFELKIGKDNFDFEIPRLLGEFNAANVAAAALMASYLGLNATQIDARSKHIKNAEHRLN
;
A
#
# COMPACT_ATOMS: atom_id res chain seq x y z
N LYS A 1 -41.05 29.68 -35.60
CA LYS A 1 -40.58 29.98 -34.21
C LYS A 1 -40.70 28.71 -33.36
N LYS A 2 -39.64 27.83 -33.38
CA LYS A 2 -39.66 26.55 -32.62
C LYS A 2 -38.56 26.49 -31.57
N TRP A 3 -38.21 27.62 -30.98
CA TRP A 3 -37.15 27.74 -29.97
C TRP A 3 -37.40 26.90 -28.72
N TYR A 4 -38.69 26.70 -28.35
CA TYR A 4 -39.08 25.88 -27.20
C TYR A 4 -38.76 24.39 -27.37
N LEU A 5 -38.47 23.90 -28.57
CA LEU A 5 -38.03 22.52 -28.82
C LEU A 5 -36.52 22.33 -28.72
N LEU A 6 -35.73 23.40 -28.79
CA LEU A 6 -34.26 23.33 -28.71
C LEU A 6 -33.77 23.02 -27.30
N ALA A 7 -34.37 23.62 -26.27
CA ALA A 7 -33.96 23.39 -24.89
C ALA A 7 -34.11 21.92 -24.45
N PRO A 8 -35.29 21.26 -24.63
CA PRO A 8 -35.41 19.85 -24.31
C PRO A 8 -34.53 18.95 -25.17
N ALA A 9 -34.30 19.29 -26.44
CA ALA A 9 -33.39 18.53 -27.30
C ALA A 9 -31.93 18.57 -26.81
N ILE A 10 -31.45 19.74 -26.36
CA ILE A 10 -30.13 19.89 -25.77
C ILE A 10 -30.00 19.08 -24.47
N ILE A 11 -31.00 19.14 -23.60
CA ILE A 11 -31.00 18.35 -22.34
C ILE A 11 -30.90 16.87 -22.63
N ILE A 12 -31.70 16.36 -23.57
CA ILE A 12 -31.67 14.96 -23.99
C ILE A 12 -30.31 14.59 -24.55
N ALA A 13 -29.73 15.44 -25.40
CA ALA A 13 -28.39 15.19 -25.97
C ALA A 13 -27.29 15.13 -24.89
N VAL A 14 -27.32 16.02 -23.89
CA VAL A 14 -26.39 16.01 -22.75
C VAL A 14 -26.57 14.72 -21.93
N VAL A 15 -27.81 14.35 -21.60
CA VAL A 15 -28.06 13.12 -20.85
C VAL A 15 -27.57 11.90 -21.62
N LEU A 16 -27.89 11.80 -22.91
CA LEU A 16 -27.40 10.70 -23.75
C LEU A 16 -25.89 10.66 -23.84
N SER A 17 -25.21 11.83 -23.98
CA SER A 17 -23.75 11.88 -24.02
C SER A 17 -23.12 11.37 -22.73
N VAL A 18 -23.68 11.68 -21.56
CA VAL A 18 -23.23 11.17 -20.26
C VAL A 18 -23.37 9.64 -20.19
N TYR A 19 -24.50 9.09 -20.61
CA TYR A 19 -24.69 7.63 -20.63
C TYR A 19 -23.73 6.92 -21.60
N ILE A 20 -23.54 7.48 -22.79
CA ILE A 20 -22.60 6.94 -23.78
C ILE A 20 -21.17 6.99 -23.26
N SER A 21 -20.75 8.12 -22.68
CA SER A 21 -19.42 8.26 -22.06
C SER A 21 -19.21 7.24 -20.95
N ALA A 22 -20.16 7.09 -20.03
CA ALA A 22 -20.07 6.13 -18.94
C ALA A 22 -19.97 4.67 -19.45
N PHE A 23 -20.69 4.34 -20.52
CA PHE A 23 -20.61 3.02 -21.15
C PHE A 23 -19.23 2.77 -21.77
N ILE A 24 -18.70 3.77 -22.50
CA ILE A 24 -17.38 3.70 -23.13
C ILE A 24 -16.30 3.58 -22.05
N GLU A 25 -16.33 4.43 -21.01
CA GLU A 25 -15.39 4.39 -19.89
C GLU A 25 -15.40 3.02 -19.20
N LYS A 26 -16.58 2.46 -18.94
CA LYS A 26 -16.70 1.12 -18.33
C LYS A 26 -16.08 0.03 -19.22
N LYS A 27 -16.28 0.10 -20.53
CA LYS A 27 -15.74 -0.86 -21.51
C LYS A 27 -14.22 -0.72 -21.61
N LEU A 28 -13.71 0.50 -21.70
CA LEU A 28 -12.27 0.80 -21.71
C LEU A 28 -11.62 0.36 -20.39
N GLY A 29 -12.20 0.72 -19.24
CA GLY A 29 -11.70 0.32 -17.93
C GLY A 29 -11.51 -1.19 -17.81
N LYS A 30 -12.50 -1.99 -18.25
CA LYS A 30 -12.36 -3.45 -18.28
C LYS A 30 -11.19 -3.93 -19.14
N LYS A 31 -10.97 -3.32 -20.30
CA LYS A 31 -9.86 -3.65 -21.18
C LYS A 31 -8.50 -3.33 -20.53
N TYR A 32 -8.40 -2.16 -19.88
CA TYR A 32 -7.18 -1.76 -19.17
C TYR A 32 -6.88 -2.68 -17.97
N ILE A 33 -7.91 -3.05 -17.19
CA ILE A 33 -7.78 -4.01 -16.07
C ILE A 33 -7.31 -5.37 -16.60
N GLN A 34 -7.89 -5.84 -17.71
CA GLN A 34 -7.49 -7.11 -18.30
C GLN A 34 -6.03 -7.10 -18.76
N LYS A 35 -5.58 -6.02 -19.41
CA LYS A 35 -4.18 -5.83 -19.83
C LYS A 35 -3.22 -5.87 -18.62
N ALA A 36 -3.59 -5.20 -17.52
CA ALA A 36 -2.78 -5.24 -16.30
C ALA A 36 -2.71 -6.65 -15.69
N LYS A 37 -3.83 -7.40 -15.67
CA LYS A 37 -3.84 -8.81 -15.23
C LYS A 37 -2.96 -9.70 -16.09
N GLU A 38 -3.02 -9.55 -17.40
CA GLU A 38 -2.18 -10.30 -18.35
C GLU A 38 -0.70 -10.00 -18.12
N LYS A 39 -0.34 -8.72 -17.95
CA LYS A 39 1.04 -8.31 -17.65
C LYS A 39 1.53 -8.93 -16.33
N LEU A 40 0.76 -8.84 -15.26
CA LEU A 40 1.11 -9.46 -13.97
C LEU A 40 1.19 -10.99 -14.09
N GLY A 41 0.30 -11.61 -14.87
CA GLY A 41 0.30 -13.05 -15.13
C GLY A 41 1.52 -13.53 -15.95
N ALA A 42 2.08 -12.66 -16.78
CA ALA A 42 3.30 -12.94 -17.54
C ALA A 42 4.59 -12.82 -16.70
N MET A 43 4.51 -12.41 -15.44
CA MET A 43 5.64 -12.20 -14.52
C MET A 43 5.63 -13.22 -13.36
N PRO A 44 5.93 -14.50 -13.60
CA PRO A 44 5.76 -15.58 -12.60
C PRO A 44 6.66 -15.41 -11.36
N ASN A 45 7.79 -14.73 -11.51
CA ASN A 45 8.74 -14.50 -10.42
C ASN A 45 8.50 -13.18 -9.66
N LEU A 46 7.48 -12.41 -10.06
CA LEU A 46 7.15 -11.15 -9.39
C LEU A 46 6.51 -11.42 -8.03
N LYS A 47 7.13 -10.94 -6.97
CA LYS A 47 6.51 -10.86 -5.64
C LYS A 47 5.76 -9.53 -5.49
N ILE A 48 4.52 -9.58 -5.06
CA ILE A 48 3.68 -8.39 -4.86
C ILE A 48 3.42 -8.19 -3.38
N VAL A 49 3.76 -7.01 -2.88
CA VAL A 49 3.47 -6.55 -1.51
C VAL A 49 2.40 -5.46 -1.59
N LEU A 50 1.25 -5.69 -0.97
CA LEU A 50 0.17 -4.71 -0.88
C LEU A 50 0.21 -4.03 0.49
N ILE A 51 0.20 -2.69 0.51
CA ILE A 51 0.24 -1.90 1.74
C ILE A 51 -1.05 -1.11 1.89
N THR A 52 -1.73 -1.27 3.00
CA THR A 52 -2.87 -0.43 3.38
C THR A 52 -2.78 0.00 4.84
N ALA A 53 -3.34 1.16 5.18
CA ALA A 53 -3.40 1.69 6.54
C ALA A 53 -4.32 2.92 6.58
N SER A 54 -4.67 3.39 7.77
CA SER A 54 -5.18 4.75 7.95
C SER A 54 -4.03 5.75 7.87
N TYR A 55 -2.91 5.47 8.52
CA TYR A 55 -1.72 6.31 8.59
C TYR A 55 -0.46 5.56 8.14
N GLY A 56 0.54 6.26 7.65
CA GLY A 56 1.88 5.71 7.40
C GLY A 56 2.07 4.91 6.10
N LYS A 57 1.03 4.65 5.27
CA LYS A 57 1.15 3.86 4.03
C LYS A 57 2.35 4.22 3.16
N THR A 58 2.44 5.49 2.79
CA THR A 58 3.50 5.99 1.89
C THR A 58 4.88 5.91 2.55
N SER A 59 4.96 6.15 3.88
CA SER A 59 6.21 5.99 4.63
C SER A 59 6.67 4.53 4.62
N ILE A 60 5.80 3.60 4.99
CA ILE A 60 6.09 2.16 4.98
C ILE A 60 6.51 1.70 3.58
N LYS A 61 5.80 2.12 2.53
CA LYS A 61 6.14 1.82 1.13
C LYS A 61 7.56 2.27 0.77
N ASN A 62 7.89 3.53 1.08
CA ASN A 62 9.19 4.10 0.76
C ASN A 62 10.31 3.45 1.59
N TYR A 63 10.06 3.16 2.87
CA TYR A 63 11.04 2.49 3.73
C TYR A 63 11.31 1.06 3.23
N LEU A 64 10.26 0.31 2.91
CA LEU A 64 10.41 -1.04 2.36
C LEU A 64 11.19 -1.01 1.04
N LYS A 65 10.88 -0.06 0.15
CA LYS A 65 11.63 0.12 -1.09
C LYS A 65 13.11 0.39 -0.80
N THR A 66 13.42 1.33 0.10
CA THR A 66 14.82 1.66 0.48
C THR A 66 15.56 0.42 0.99
N LEU A 67 14.92 -0.41 1.80
CA LEU A 67 15.54 -1.63 2.33
C LEU A 67 15.81 -2.67 1.24
N LEU A 68 14.96 -2.77 0.22
CA LEU A 68 15.01 -3.84 -0.79
C LEU A 68 15.84 -3.50 -2.03
N ASP A 69 15.97 -2.23 -2.41
CA ASP A 69 16.52 -1.77 -3.70
C ASP A 69 17.94 -2.28 -4.02
N GLU A 70 18.77 -2.53 -3.02
CA GLU A 70 20.12 -3.05 -3.24
C GLU A 70 20.17 -4.57 -3.56
N SER A 71 19.15 -5.32 -3.13
CA SER A 71 19.10 -6.78 -3.35
C SER A 71 18.15 -7.19 -4.47
N TYR A 72 17.16 -6.37 -4.77
CA TYR A 72 16.08 -6.69 -5.72
C TYR A 72 15.81 -5.54 -6.67
N LYS A 73 15.39 -5.86 -7.89
CA LYS A 73 14.76 -4.88 -8.79
C LYS A 73 13.37 -4.57 -8.28
N THR A 74 13.27 -3.55 -7.41
CA THR A 74 12.03 -3.18 -6.73
C THR A 74 11.36 -2.02 -7.44
N TYR A 75 10.06 -2.13 -7.68
CA TYR A 75 9.23 -1.04 -8.14
C TYR A 75 8.15 -0.75 -7.09
N ALA A 76 7.97 0.50 -6.72
CA ALA A 76 6.89 0.95 -5.83
C ALA A 76 5.94 1.88 -6.57
N SER A 77 4.63 1.69 -6.39
CA SER A 77 3.64 2.60 -6.99
C SER A 77 3.95 4.05 -6.62
N PRO A 78 3.82 5.01 -7.56
CA PRO A 78 4.09 6.42 -7.30
C PRO A 78 3.26 6.99 -6.15
N ARG A 79 3.64 8.18 -5.66
CA ARG A 79 2.89 8.87 -4.62
C ARG A 79 1.43 9.08 -5.06
N SER A 80 0.49 8.83 -4.17
CA SER A 80 -0.96 8.97 -4.38
C SER A 80 -1.59 8.02 -5.41
N VAL A 81 -0.83 7.13 -6.04
CA VAL A 81 -1.35 6.06 -6.88
C VAL A 81 -1.76 4.89 -5.99
N ASN A 82 -3.01 4.91 -5.52
CA ASN A 82 -3.55 3.97 -4.53
C ASN A 82 -5.01 3.60 -4.76
N THR A 83 -5.54 3.87 -5.95
CA THR A 83 -6.86 3.45 -6.42
C THR A 83 -6.73 2.35 -7.47
N LEU A 84 -7.80 1.55 -7.69
CA LEU A 84 -7.79 0.49 -8.68
C LEU A 84 -7.28 0.97 -10.05
N MET A 85 -7.93 1.99 -10.62
CA MET A 85 -7.57 2.48 -11.97
C MET A 85 -6.21 3.18 -12.00
N GLY A 86 -5.80 3.83 -10.91
CA GLY A 86 -4.46 4.39 -10.78
C GLY A 86 -3.38 3.29 -10.83
N LEU A 87 -3.57 2.20 -10.09
CA LEU A 87 -2.65 1.06 -10.12
C LEU A 87 -2.68 0.33 -11.47
N VAL A 88 -3.86 0.21 -12.11
CA VAL A 88 -3.99 -0.36 -13.46
C VAL A 88 -3.17 0.43 -14.48
N ALA A 89 -3.27 1.75 -14.47
CA ALA A 89 -2.48 2.61 -15.36
C ALA A 89 -0.98 2.47 -15.07
N ASP A 90 -0.60 2.53 -13.79
CA ASP A 90 0.80 2.41 -13.36
C ASP A 90 1.43 1.06 -13.77
N ILE A 91 0.71 -0.04 -13.58
CA ILE A 91 1.16 -1.37 -14.01
C ILE A 91 1.35 -1.42 -15.52
N ASN A 92 0.37 -0.93 -16.28
CA ASN A 92 0.42 -0.99 -17.75
C ASN A 92 1.56 -0.16 -18.34
N ASP A 93 1.82 1.01 -17.74
CA ASP A 93 2.70 2.02 -18.33
C ASP A 93 4.13 1.98 -17.75
N ASN A 94 4.28 1.63 -16.47
CA ASN A 94 5.54 1.83 -15.75
C ASN A 94 6.16 0.55 -15.17
N LEU A 95 5.39 -0.51 -14.90
CA LEU A 95 5.95 -1.73 -14.30
C LEU A 95 6.83 -2.44 -15.35
N ALA A 96 8.14 -2.51 -15.11
CA ALA A 96 9.08 -3.19 -15.98
C ALA A 96 9.01 -4.71 -15.83
N ASP A 97 9.16 -5.45 -16.94
CA ASP A 97 9.03 -6.92 -16.97
C ASP A 97 10.09 -7.65 -16.13
N ASN A 98 11.21 -6.99 -15.84
CA ASN A 98 12.28 -7.53 -15.01
C ASN A 98 12.17 -7.13 -13.53
N THR A 99 11.05 -6.54 -13.10
CA THR A 99 10.77 -6.22 -11.70
C THR A 99 10.63 -7.51 -10.90
N GLN A 100 11.33 -7.59 -9.77
CA GLN A 100 11.28 -8.74 -8.86
C GLN A 100 10.28 -8.54 -7.72
N ILE A 101 10.18 -7.30 -7.21
CA ILE A 101 9.24 -6.96 -6.13
C ILE A 101 8.46 -5.71 -6.54
N TYR A 102 7.13 -5.84 -6.54
CA TYR A 102 6.21 -4.72 -6.72
C TYR A 102 5.56 -4.36 -5.40
N ILE A 103 5.72 -3.11 -4.95
CA ILE A 103 5.13 -2.59 -3.72
C ILE A 103 4.00 -1.64 -4.10
N ALA A 104 2.76 -2.08 -3.89
CA ALA A 104 1.56 -1.30 -4.20
C ALA A 104 0.94 -0.73 -2.93
N GLU A 105 0.44 0.51 -3.01
CA GLU A 105 -0.32 1.16 -1.94
C GLU A 105 -1.83 1.09 -2.26
N ALA A 106 -2.66 0.66 -1.29
CA ALA A 106 -4.12 0.65 -1.42
C ALA A 106 -4.78 1.69 -0.51
N GLY A 107 -5.51 2.62 -1.13
CA GLY A 107 -6.43 3.53 -0.48
C GLY A 107 -7.87 3.04 -0.61
N ALA A 108 -8.77 3.54 0.25
CA ALA A 108 -10.19 3.29 0.14
C ALA A 108 -11.00 4.51 0.55
N ARG A 109 -12.13 4.71 -0.12
CA ARG A 109 -13.20 5.64 0.23
C ARG A 109 -14.50 4.91 0.54
N ALA A 110 -14.63 3.67 0.05
CA ALA A 110 -15.79 2.82 0.26
C ALA A 110 -15.35 1.38 0.55
N LYS A 111 -16.28 0.61 1.15
CA LYS A 111 -16.14 -0.85 1.27
C LYS A 111 -16.08 -1.47 -0.12
N GLY A 112 -15.15 -2.40 -0.32
CA GLY A 112 -14.91 -3.07 -1.60
C GLY A 112 -13.73 -2.49 -2.39
N ASP A 113 -13.32 -1.23 -2.16
CA ASP A 113 -12.23 -0.60 -2.91
C ASP A 113 -10.91 -1.37 -2.78
N ILE A 114 -10.60 -1.85 -1.58
CA ILE A 114 -9.37 -2.63 -1.35
C ILE A 114 -9.52 -4.06 -1.85
N ALA A 115 -10.73 -4.63 -1.76
CA ALA A 115 -11.00 -5.95 -2.32
C ALA A 115 -10.75 -5.99 -3.83
N GLU A 116 -11.20 -4.98 -4.57
CA GLU A 116 -10.94 -4.88 -6.02
C GLU A 116 -9.45 -4.78 -6.33
N ILE A 117 -8.69 -4.00 -5.54
CA ILE A 117 -7.23 -3.90 -5.67
C ILE A 117 -6.56 -5.25 -5.34
N ALA A 118 -6.99 -5.91 -4.26
CA ALA A 118 -6.47 -7.22 -3.88
C ALA A 118 -6.76 -8.28 -4.95
N GLN A 119 -7.94 -8.27 -5.57
CA GLN A 119 -8.29 -9.15 -6.67
C GLN A 119 -7.48 -8.88 -7.96
N LEU A 120 -7.15 -7.60 -8.23
CA LEU A 120 -6.28 -7.24 -9.36
C LEU A 120 -4.86 -7.77 -9.13
N LEU A 121 -4.28 -7.44 -7.98
CA LEU A 121 -2.88 -7.69 -7.68
C LEU A 121 -2.61 -9.12 -7.23
N ASN A 122 -3.59 -9.77 -6.60
CA ASN A 122 -3.46 -11.07 -5.96
C ASN A 122 -2.13 -11.15 -5.15
N PRO A 123 -1.93 -10.29 -4.11
CA PRO A 123 -0.64 -10.10 -3.48
C PRO A 123 -0.13 -11.35 -2.74
N HIS A 124 1.19 -11.53 -2.73
CA HIS A 124 1.85 -12.57 -1.93
C HIS A 124 1.99 -12.15 -0.47
N CYS A 125 2.22 -10.85 -0.25
CA CYS A 125 2.42 -10.29 1.07
C CYS A 125 1.54 -9.06 1.26
N VAL A 126 1.11 -8.84 2.51
CA VAL A 126 0.30 -7.69 2.86
C VAL A 126 0.88 -7.00 4.10
N ILE A 127 0.99 -5.68 4.06
CA ILE A 127 1.23 -4.87 5.24
C ILE A 127 -0.05 -4.10 5.56
N ILE A 128 -0.60 -4.29 6.76
CA ILE A 128 -1.72 -3.50 7.26
C ILE A 128 -1.22 -2.62 8.40
N GLY A 129 -0.96 -1.36 8.10
CA GLY A 129 -0.52 -0.38 9.08
C GLY A 129 -1.62 0.03 10.07
N GLN A 130 -1.32 1.04 10.86
CA GLN A 130 -2.23 1.52 11.91
C GLN A 130 -3.61 1.88 11.34
N ILE A 131 -4.66 1.37 12.01
CA ILE A 131 -6.05 1.72 11.77
C ILE A 131 -6.45 2.80 12.76
N GLY A 132 -7.06 3.85 12.26
CA GLY A 132 -7.56 4.98 13.03
C GLY A 132 -8.69 5.68 12.29
N ASP A 133 -9.07 6.84 12.77
CA ASP A 133 -10.20 7.66 12.36
C ASP A 133 -10.02 8.40 11.03
N ALA A 134 -8.87 8.25 10.38
CA ALA A 134 -8.65 8.84 9.06
C ALA A 134 -9.76 8.38 8.09
N HIS A 135 -10.45 9.37 7.48
CA HIS A 135 -11.58 9.15 6.56
C HIS A 135 -12.82 8.53 7.22
N ILE A 136 -12.99 8.63 8.55
CA ILE A 136 -14.15 8.09 9.28
C ILE A 136 -15.48 8.64 8.75
N GLU A 137 -15.49 9.85 8.20
CA GLU A 137 -16.64 10.46 7.53
C GLU A 137 -17.21 9.62 6.40
N TYR A 138 -16.38 8.86 5.67
CA TYR A 138 -16.81 7.96 4.61
C TYR A 138 -17.29 6.60 5.14
N PHE A 139 -16.71 6.13 6.26
CA PHE A 139 -16.95 4.78 6.77
C PHE A 139 -17.90 4.72 7.97
N LYS A 140 -18.20 5.86 8.59
CA LYS A 140 -19.12 6.01 9.75
C LYS A 140 -18.68 5.32 11.06
N SER A 141 -17.73 4.39 11.03
CA SER A 141 -17.18 3.73 12.22
C SER A 141 -15.76 3.20 11.98
N ILE A 142 -14.99 3.07 13.05
CA ILE A 142 -13.65 2.45 13.04
C ILE A 142 -13.72 0.97 12.61
N ASP A 143 -14.78 0.26 13.01
CA ASP A 143 -14.94 -1.14 12.61
C ASP A 143 -15.16 -1.30 11.11
N ALA A 144 -15.89 -0.37 10.48
CA ALA A 144 -16.03 -0.34 9.03
C ALA A 144 -14.71 -0.01 8.33
N VAL A 145 -13.91 0.93 8.88
CA VAL A 145 -12.54 1.19 8.40
C VAL A 145 -11.69 -0.07 8.49
N ARG A 146 -11.69 -0.73 9.66
CA ARG A 146 -10.95 -1.97 9.91
C ARG A 146 -11.36 -3.06 8.92
N ALA A 147 -12.66 -3.34 8.80
CA ALA A 147 -13.17 -4.35 7.88
C ALA A 147 -12.74 -4.08 6.43
N THR A 148 -12.77 -2.83 5.98
CA THR A 148 -12.32 -2.44 4.64
C THR A 148 -10.80 -2.64 4.46
N LYS A 149 -9.98 -2.32 5.49
CA LYS A 149 -8.53 -2.56 5.39
C LYS A 149 -8.19 -4.05 5.35
N LEU A 150 -8.93 -4.88 6.07
CA LEU A 150 -8.78 -6.33 6.05
C LEU A 150 -9.16 -6.98 4.70
N GLU A 151 -9.86 -6.27 3.81
CA GLU A 151 -10.09 -6.71 2.43
C GLU A 151 -8.78 -6.98 1.66
N ALA A 152 -7.66 -6.34 2.07
CA ALA A 152 -6.34 -6.61 1.50
C ALA A 152 -5.89 -8.07 1.63
N LEU A 153 -6.46 -8.81 2.57
CA LEU A 153 -6.16 -10.23 2.79
C LEU A 153 -6.87 -11.17 1.79
N GLN A 154 -7.73 -10.64 0.93
CA GLN A 154 -8.45 -11.42 -0.08
C GLN A 154 -7.53 -11.75 -1.27
N SER A 155 -6.52 -12.56 -1.01
CA SER A 155 -5.59 -13.06 -2.02
C SER A 155 -5.52 -14.57 -1.98
N ALA A 156 -5.59 -15.22 -3.14
CA ALA A 156 -5.50 -16.68 -3.24
C ALA A 156 -4.07 -17.22 -3.02
N ARG A 157 -3.06 -16.34 -3.09
CA ARG A 157 -1.64 -16.70 -2.92
C ARG A 157 -0.96 -15.97 -1.75
N LEU A 158 -1.74 -15.59 -0.73
CA LEU A 158 -1.22 -14.89 0.44
C LEU A 158 -0.29 -15.78 1.26
N GLU A 159 0.96 -15.36 1.37
CA GLU A 159 2.03 -16.07 2.07
C GLU A 159 2.33 -15.46 3.44
N HIS A 160 2.32 -14.11 3.54
CA HIS A 160 2.75 -13.43 4.78
C HIS A 160 2.02 -12.10 5.01
N ILE A 161 1.79 -11.81 6.28
CA ILE A 161 1.10 -10.61 6.76
C ILE A 161 1.96 -9.92 7.82
N VAL A 162 2.15 -8.61 7.68
CA VAL A 162 2.72 -7.75 8.71
C VAL A 162 1.63 -6.76 9.10
N ALA A 163 1.12 -6.83 10.33
CA ALA A 163 -0.06 -6.08 10.74
C ALA A 163 0.20 -5.26 12.01
N HIS A 164 -0.47 -4.11 12.14
CA HIS A 164 -0.55 -3.34 13.38
C HIS A 164 -1.57 -3.98 14.34
N SER A 165 -1.33 -3.90 15.64
CA SER A 165 -2.24 -4.44 16.67
C SER A 165 -3.68 -3.91 16.57
N SER A 166 -3.89 -2.67 16.08
CA SER A 166 -5.21 -2.08 15.84
C SER A 166 -6.05 -2.82 14.80
N THR A 167 -5.47 -3.74 14.02
CA THR A 167 -6.21 -4.58 13.07
C THR A 167 -7.07 -5.64 13.77
N GLY A 168 -6.75 -5.98 15.01
CA GLY A 168 -7.37 -7.09 15.73
C GLY A 168 -6.87 -8.47 15.32
N LEU A 169 -5.87 -8.54 14.42
CA LEU A 169 -5.19 -9.79 14.08
C LEU A 169 -4.25 -10.23 15.22
N SER A 170 -3.93 -11.51 15.27
CA SER A 170 -3.01 -12.13 16.23
C SER A 170 -1.70 -12.54 15.56
N ASP A 171 -0.61 -12.63 16.34
CA ASP A 171 0.61 -13.28 15.88
C ASP A 171 0.35 -14.74 15.61
N GLU A 172 0.62 -15.17 14.38
CA GLU A 172 0.45 -16.53 13.88
C GLU A 172 1.59 -16.84 12.88
N GLU A 173 1.68 -18.09 12.41
CA GLU A 173 2.73 -18.50 11.47
C GLU A 173 2.87 -17.57 10.25
N LYS A 174 1.75 -17.07 9.73
CA LYS A 174 1.74 -16.17 8.56
C LYS A 174 1.53 -14.69 8.90
N CYS A 175 1.35 -14.34 10.16
CA CYS A 175 1.01 -12.98 10.58
C CYS A 175 1.89 -12.51 11.73
N VAL A 176 2.60 -11.40 11.54
CA VAL A 176 3.42 -10.77 12.58
C VAL A 176 2.82 -9.41 12.97
N ILE A 177 2.60 -9.20 14.27
CA ILE A 177 2.12 -7.91 14.80
C ILE A 177 3.32 -7.01 15.10
N TYR A 178 3.61 -6.10 14.17
CA TYR A 178 4.88 -5.39 14.13
C TYR A 178 5.09 -4.38 15.26
N ASP A 179 4.07 -3.67 15.70
CA ASP A 179 4.17 -2.66 16.75
C ASP A 179 4.50 -3.26 18.13
N LYS A 180 4.15 -4.51 18.39
CA LYS A 180 4.54 -5.24 19.59
C LYS A 180 6.01 -5.64 19.64
N ASN A 181 6.67 -5.62 18.49
CA ASN A 181 8.09 -5.96 18.36
C ASN A 181 9.02 -4.75 18.52
N VAL A 182 8.47 -3.54 18.70
CA VAL A 182 9.21 -2.28 18.86
C VAL A 182 9.28 -1.92 20.35
N LYS A 183 10.49 -1.56 20.83
CA LYS A 183 10.74 -1.13 22.21
C LYS A 183 11.72 0.04 22.25
N ASN A 184 11.81 0.70 23.40
CA ASN A 184 12.83 1.71 23.71
C ASN A 184 12.96 2.83 22.67
N VAL A 185 11.81 3.28 22.12
CA VAL A 185 11.76 4.34 21.09
C VAL A 185 12.24 5.66 21.66
N LYS A 186 13.21 6.29 20.99
CA LYS A 186 13.71 7.63 21.29
C LYS A 186 13.82 8.42 20.00
N ALA A 187 13.14 9.54 19.91
CA ALA A 187 13.25 10.49 18.80
C ALA A 187 13.89 11.78 19.27
N SER A 188 14.80 12.30 18.45
CA SER A 188 15.47 13.58 18.63
C SER A 188 15.57 14.31 17.29
N LEU A 189 16.15 15.51 17.29
CA LEU A 189 16.47 16.23 16.05
C LEU A 189 17.57 15.53 15.23
N ASP A 190 18.40 14.70 15.88
CA ASP A 190 19.47 13.97 15.21
C ASP A 190 18.97 12.69 14.53
N GLY A 191 17.83 12.17 14.96
CA GLY A 191 17.23 10.97 14.36
C GLY A 191 16.35 10.18 15.32
N LEU A 192 16.10 8.93 14.94
CA LEU A 192 15.25 7.97 15.62
C LEU A 192 16.06 6.73 16.02
N SER A 193 15.96 6.31 17.27
CA SER A 193 16.48 5.03 17.74
C SER A 193 15.40 4.20 18.40
N PHE A 194 15.48 2.88 18.24
CA PHE A 194 14.56 1.92 18.85
C PHE A 194 15.11 0.50 18.75
N GLU A 195 14.62 -0.39 19.61
CA GLU A 195 14.87 -1.82 19.53
C GLU A 195 13.76 -2.48 18.70
N LEU A 196 14.14 -3.38 17.80
CA LEU A 196 13.21 -4.20 17.01
C LEU A 196 13.55 -5.67 17.15
N LYS A 197 12.57 -6.48 17.49
CA LYS A 197 12.66 -7.93 17.46
C LYS A 197 12.42 -8.45 16.06
N ILE A 198 13.42 -9.14 15.48
CA ILE A 198 13.34 -9.82 14.18
C ILE A 198 13.63 -11.31 14.42
N GLY A 199 12.63 -12.14 14.22
CA GLY A 199 12.72 -13.56 14.57
C GLY A 199 12.87 -13.78 16.07
N LYS A 200 14.02 -14.33 16.52
CA LYS A 200 14.33 -14.57 17.93
C LYS A 200 15.19 -13.49 18.55
N ASP A 201 15.82 -12.65 17.77
CA ASP A 201 16.84 -11.70 18.20
C ASP A 201 16.32 -10.27 18.22
N ASN A 202 16.88 -9.45 19.14
CA ASN A 202 16.60 -8.02 19.21
C ASN A 202 17.78 -7.27 18.55
N PHE A 203 17.43 -6.23 17.79
CA PHE A 203 18.38 -5.37 17.09
C PHE A 203 18.14 -3.91 17.46
N ASP A 204 19.20 -3.19 17.71
CA ASP A 204 19.18 -1.74 17.94
C ASP A 204 19.26 -1.02 16.59
N PHE A 205 18.26 -0.22 16.30
CA PHE A 205 18.20 0.61 15.10
C PHE A 205 18.51 2.06 15.46
N GLU A 206 19.43 2.66 14.72
CA GLU A 206 19.72 4.09 14.75
C GLU A 206 19.59 4.67 13.35
N ILE A 207 18.57 5.50 13.13
CA ILE A 207 18.25 6.07 11.81
C ILE A 207 18.46 7.57 11.88
N PRO A 208 19.57 8.08 11.31
CA PRO A 208 19.88 9.50 11.34
C PRO A 208 18.83 10.33 10.62
N ARG A 209 18.49 11.48 11.18
CA ARG A 209 17.58 12.47 10.59
C ARG A 209 16.14 11.98 10.34
N LEU A 210 15.77 10.78 10.74
CA LEU A 210 14.37 10.34 10.69
C LEU A 210 13.64 10.88 11.93
N LEU A 211 12.64 11.72 11.73
CA LEU A 211 11.95 12.45 12.78
C LEU A 211 10.63 11.77 13.15
N GLY A 212 10.28 11.85 14.45
CA GLY A 212 9.00 11.41 14.98
C GLY A 212 8.95 9.93 15.39
N GLU A 213 8.54 9.69 16.64
CA GLU A 213 8.46 8.35 17.25
C GLU A 213 7.56 7.38 16.46
N PHE A 214 6.50 7.88 15.83
CA PHE A 214 5.58 7.08 15.02
C PHE A 214 6.28 6.39 13.84
N ASN A 215 7.45 6.90 13.41
CA ASN A 215 8.22 6.27 12.35
C ASN A 215 8.92 4.99 12.79
N ALA A 216 9.14 4.77 14.10
CA ALA A 216 9.68 3.50 14.59
C ALA A 216 8.78 2.31 14.18
N ALA A 217 7.46 2.45 14.38
CA ALA A 217 6.50 1.45 13.97
C ALA A 217 6.44 1.29 12.43
N ASN A 218 6.51 2.39 11.66
CA ASN A 218 6.53 2.31 10.20
C ASN A 218 7.79 1.60 9.67
N VAL A 219 8.95 1.89 10.27
CA VAL A 219 10.21 1.20 9.93
C VAL A 219 10.14 -0.28 10.32
N ALA A 220 9.60 -0.59 11.49
CA ALA A 220 9.44 -1.98 11.94
C ALA A 220 8.57 -2.79 10.97
N ALA A 221 7.47 -2.22 10.48
CA ALA A 221 6.62 -2.87 9.47
C ALA A 221 7.41 -3.18 8.19
N ALA A 222 8.20 -2.21 7.70
CA ALA A 222 9.04 -2.39 6.52
C ALA A 222 10.17 -3.39 6.76
N ALA A 223 10.84 -3.34 7.91
CA ALA A 223 11.96 -4.22 8.28
C ALA A 223 11.51 -5.68 8.41
N LEU A 224 10.39 -5.94 9.08
CA LEU A 224 9.85 -7.30 9.22
C LEU A 224 9.41 -7.89 7.88
N MET A 225 8.81 -7.08 7.00
CA MET A 225 8.50 -7.52 5.64
C MET A 225 9.77 -7.75 4.82
N ALA A 226 10.79 -6.90 4.92
CA ALA A 226 12.06 -7.08 4.23
C ALA A 226 12.79 -8.35 4.72
N SER A 227 12.72 -8.66 6.02
CA SER A 227 13.23 -9.91 6.59
C SER A 227 12.52 -11.14 6.00
N TYR A 228 11.20 -11.11 5.92
CA TYR A 228 10.44 -12.18 5.28
C TYR A 228 10.83 -12.37 3.80
N LEU A 229 11.09 -11.27 3.09
CA LEU A 229 11.51 -11.28 1.69
C LEU A 229 12.99 -11.69 1.49
N GLY A 230 13.70 -12.05 2.56
CA GLY A 230 15.02 -12.67 2.49
C GLY A 230 16.20 -11.79 2.91
N LEU A 231 15.97 -10.57 3.41
CA LEU A 231 17.06 -9.78 3.98
C LEU A 231 17.38 -10.25 5.41
N ASN A 232 18.67 -10.38 5.72
CA ASN A 232 19.10 -10.60 7.11
C ASN A 232 19.10 -9.27 7.90
N ALA A 233 19.13 -9.37 9.23
CA ALA A 233 19.04 -8.21 10.10
C ALA A 233 20.20 -7.21 9.92
N THR A 234 21.40 -7.67 9.64
CA THR A 234 22.57 -6.80 9.37
C THR A 234 22.36 -5.97 8.11
N GLN A 235 21.79 -6.56 7.05
CA GLN A 235 21.45 -5.84 5.82
C GLN A 235 20.34 -4.80 6.08
N ILE A 236 19.33 -5.17 6.88
CA ILE A 236 18.21 -4.28 7.23
C ILE A 236 18.76 -3.09 8.05
N ASP A 237 19.58 -3.32 9.07
CA ASP A 237 20.19 -2.24 9.86
C ASP A 237 21.02 -1.31 8.98
N ALA A 238 21.96 -1.83 8.22
CA ALA A 238 22.82 -1.02 7.35
C ALA A 238 22.00 -0.13 6.39
N ARG A 239 20.96 -0.67 5.77
CA ARG A 239 20.12 0.05 4.80
C ARG A 239 19.11 0.98 5.45
N SER A 240 18.72 0.71 6.70
CA SER A 240 17.82 1.58 7.46
C SER A 240 18.38 3.00 7.62
N LYS A 241 19.70 3.13 7.66
CA LYS A 241 20.42 4.43 7.76
C LYS A 241 20.20 5.33 6.54
N HIS A 242 19.75 4.77 5.42
CA HIS A 242 19.39 5.52 4.20
C HIS A 242 17.91 5.90 4.12
N ILE A 243 17.11 5.50 5.12
CA ILE A 243 15.69 5.90 5.21
C ILE A 243 15.60 7.41 5.43
N LYS A 244 14.70 8.05 4.69
CA LYS A 244 14.45 9.50 4.76
C LYS A 244 13.02 9.79 5.17
N ASN A 245 12.80 10.94 5.76
CA ASN A 245 11.45 11.45 5.99
C ASN A 245 10.66 11.48 4.68
N ALA A 246 9.38 11.14 4.75
CA ALA A 246 8.50 11.32 3.60
C ALA A 246 8.38 12.82 3.30
N GLU A 247 8.62 13.20 2.05
CA GLU A 247 8.51 14.59 1.58
C GLU A 247 7.15 15.19 1.96
N HIS A 248 7.14 16.43 2.45
CA HIS A 248 5.97 17.24 2.82
C HIS A 248 5.12 16.74 4.01
N ARG A 249 5.67 15.99 4.98
CA ARG A 249 4.95 15.62 6.21
C ARG A 249 5.44 16.32 7.48
N LEU A 250 6.45 17.15 7.38
CA LEU A 250 7.02 17.95 8.46
C LEU A 250 7.22 19.41 8.01
N ASN A 251 6.19 20.03 7.41
CA ASN A 251 6.08 21.47 7.24
C ASN A 251 4.98 21.98 8.14
#